data_738d59dd717aff8d853f009a67a61bd6
#
_entry.id   738d59dd717aff8d853f009a67a61bd6
#
_cell.length_a   1.000
_cell.length_b   1.000
_cell.length_c   1.000
_cell.angle_alpha   90.00
_cell.angle_beta   90.00
_cell.angle_gamma   90.00
#
_symmetry.space_group_name_H-M   'P 1'
#
loop_
_entity.id
_entity.type
_entity.pdbx_description
1 polymer ?
#
loop_
_entity_poly.entity_id
_entity_poly.type
_entity_poly.pdbx_seq_one_letter_code
_entity_poly.pdbx_strand_id
1 'polypeptide(L)'
;CQVGDGGGGNDHGYWGAPENQTNTNRNIYFTNSGAPSTDIVSLSAAARAMQYKNFGGDKYLDTAKKLFEYAKNNNKAVNRTAQGFYNSSAWEDDYCLAAILLYQITGDTQYQNEFYNYASNSNAQKPYWPLGWDNVGPAVAYYNGNSAALSTVMGISNGNTSYDGYRCIDDWGSARYNTSMQYTGLLYD
;
A
#
# COMPACT_ATOMS: atom_id res chain seq x y z
N CYS A 1 -8.58 -12.55 -2.40
CA CYS A 1 -7.87 -13.49 -3.30
C CYS A 1 -7.08 -12.72 -4.36
N GLN A 2 -6.06 -13.38 -4.87
CA GLN A 2 -5.28 -12.95 -6.04
C GLN A 2 -5.56 -13.92 -7.17
N VAL A 3 -5.74 -13.39 -8.37
CA VAL A 3 -5.94 -14.19 -9.58
C VAL A 3 -4.82 -13.85 -10.56
N GLY A 4 -4.14 -14.85 -11.08
CA GLY A 4 -3.10 -14.63 -12.07
C GLY A 4 -2.00 -15.68 -12.07
N ASP A 5 -0.95 -15.36 -12.78
CA ASP A 5 0.28 -16.13 -12.81
C ASP A 5 1.09 -15.84 -11.54
N GLY A 6 1.10 -16.76 -10.58
CA GLY A 6 1.75 -16.58 -9.30
C GLY A 6 3.26 -16.24 -9.39
N GLY A 7 3.95 -16.75 -10.38
CA GLY A 7 5.35 -16.42 -10.64
C GLY A 7 5.54 -15.20 -11.55
N GLY A 8 4.47 -14.71 -12.17
CA GLY A 8 4.50 -13.57 -13.10
C GLY A 8 5.19 -13.87 -14.45
N GLY A 9 5.82 -15.01 -14.62
CA GLY A 9 6.65 -15.29 -15.79
C GLY A 9 5.90 -15.29 -17.11
N ASN A 10 4.69 -15.85 -17.12
CA ASN A 10 3.85 -15.89 -18.32
C ASN A 10 3.35 -14.51 -18.71
N ASP A 11 2.89 -13.71 -17.74
CA ASP A 11 2.40 -12.37 -17.99
C ASP A 11 3.54 -11.40 -18.36
N HIS A 12 4.67 -11.49 -17.69
CA HIS A 12 5.84 -10.69 -18.02
C HIS A 12 6.54 -11.13 -19.33
N GLY A 13 6.40 -12.39 -19.71
CA GLY A 13 6.96 -12.91 -20.95
C GLY A 13 6.11 -12.61 -22.20
N TYR A 14 4.88 -12.14 -22.03
CA TYR A 14 3.99 -11.79 -23.13
C TYR A 14 3.97 -10.29 -23.38
N TRP A 15 4.25 -9.92 -24.64
CA TRP A 15 4.19 -8.54 -25.09
C TRP A 15 3.30 -8.43 -26.32
N GLY A 16 2.06 -8.01 -26.13
CA GLY A 16 1.06 -7.89 -27.19
C GLY A 16 -0.34 -7.59 -26.66
N ALA A 17 -1.31 -7.58 -27.54
CA ALA A 17 -2.71 -7.37 -27.17
C ALA A 17 -3.22 -8.52 -26.27
N PRO A 18 -3.89 -8.25 -25.14
CA PRO A 18 -4.29 -9.28 -24.17
C PRO A 18 -5.14 -10.40 -24.76
N GLU A 19 -5.99 -10.09 -25.74
CA GLU A 19 -6.84 -11.06 -26.44
C GLU A 19 -6.07 -12.09 -27.26
N ASN A 20 -4.82 -11.81 -27.58
CA ASN A 20 -3.94 -12.72 -28.34
C ASN A 20 -3.04 -13.57 -27.43
N GLN A 21 -3.10 -13.38 -26.12
CA GLN A 21 -2.34 -14.20 -25.18
C GLN A 21 -2.95 -15.59 -25.07
N THR A 22 -2.21 -16.60 -25.51
CA THR A 22 -2.67 -18.00 -25.48
C THR A 22 -2.47 -18.69 -24.14
N ASN A 23 -1.53 -18.20 -23.32
CA ASN A 23 -1.33 -18.72 -21.97
C ASN A 23 -2.31 -18.03 -21.00
N THR A 24 -3.48 -18.65 -20.87
CA THR A 24 -4.60 -18.12 -20.07
C THR A 24 -4.76 -18.80 -18.72
N ASN A 25 -3.77 -19.59 -18.28
CA ASN A 25 -3.85 -20.22 -16.96
C ASN A 25 -3.80 -19.14 -15.87
N ARG A 26 -4.91 -18.98 -15.16
CA ARG A 26 -5.10 -18.00 -14.09
C ARG A 26 -5.42 -18.72 -12.80
N ASN A 27 -4.41 -19.01 -12.00
CA ASN A 27 -4.58 -19.56 -10.67
C ASN A 27 -5.28 -18.57 -9.75
N ILE A 28 -6.04 -19.08 -8.81
CA ILE A 28 -6.67 -18.27 -7.75
C ILE A 28 -5.98 -18.60 -6.44
N TYR A 29 -5.46 -17.57 -5.79
CA TYR A 29 -4.79 -17.68 -4.49
C TYR A 29 -5.65 -16.99 -3.43
N PHE A 30 -5.94 -17.69 -2.36
CA PHE A 30 -6.71 -17.17 -1.24
C PHE A 30 -5.81 -16.94 -0.04
N THR A 31 -6.03 -15.84 0.67
CA THR A 31 -5.42 -15.63 1.97
C THR A 31 -5.96 -16.66 2.97
N ASN A 32 -5.08 -17.21 3.80
CA ASN A 32 -5.42 -18.15 4.85
C ASN A 32 -4.37 -18.08 5.97
N SER A 33 -4.51 -18.85 7.02
CA SER A 33 -3.58 -18.82 8.17
C SER A 33 -2.14 -19.18 7.81
N GLY A 34 -1.91 -19.97 6.77
CA GLY A 34 -0.57 -20.32 6.26
C GLY A 34 -0.01 -19.29 5.27
N ALA A 35 -0.87 -18.44 4.68
CA ALA A 35 -0.53 -17.37 3.75
C ALA A 35 -1.40 -16.13 4.03
N PRO A 36 -1.16 -15.43 5.14
CA PRO A 36 -2.07 -14.39 5.65
C PRO A 36 -2.08 -13.12 4.79
N SER A 37 -1.01 -12.83 4.05
CA SER A 37 -0.91 -11.67 3.15
C SER A 37 -1.38 -10.38 3.84
N THR A 38 -0.77 -10.05 4.96
CA THR A 38 -1.19 -8.93 5.82
C THR A 38 -1.18 -7.60 5.07
N ASP A 39 -0.20 -7.38 4.20
CA ASP A 39 -0.09 -6.26 3.29
C ASP A 39 -1.36 -6.07 2.44
N ILE A 40 -1.71 -7.07 1.64
CA ILE A 40 -2.86 -7.02 0.72
C ILE A 40 -4.19 -6.90 1.46
N VAL A 41 -4.35 -7.62 2.56
CA VAL A 41 -5.60 -7.57 3.34
C VAL A 41 -5.78 -6.22 4.02
N SER A 42 -4.70 -5.68 4.59
CA SER A 42 -4.73 -4.37 5.26
C SER A 42 -4.95 -3.24 4.26
N LEU A 43 -4.27 -3.26 3.12
CA LEU A 43 -4.50 -2.26 2.07
C LEU A 43 -5.94 -2.33 1.53
N SER A 44 -6.50 -3.53 1.42
CA SER A 44 -7.91 -3.71 1.06
C SER A 44 -8.86 -3.15 2.12
N ALA A 45 -8.53 -3.30 3.41
CA ALA A 45 -9.28 -2.70 4.50
C ALA A 45 -9.21 -1.16 4.45
N ALA A 46 -8.02 -0.59 4.24
CA ALA A 46 -7.82 0.84 4.07
C ALA A 46 -8.64 1.41 2.91
N ALA A 47 -8.60 0.74 1.75
CA ALA A 47 -9.38 1.15 0.56
C ALA A 47 -10.90 1.15 0.84
N ARG A 48 -11.43 0.15 1.56
CA ARG A 48 -12.85 0.10 1.95
C ARG A 48 -13.20 1.15 2.99
N ALA A 49 -12.32 1.43 3.93
CA ALA A 49 -12.50 2.52 4.88
C ALA A 49 -12.58 3.89 4.16
N MET A 50 -11.68 4.14 3.23
CA MET A 50 -11.70 5.36 2.40
C MET A 50 -12.94 5.43 1.51
N GLN A 51 -13.41 4.31 0.96
CA GLN A 51 -14.64 4.27 0.19
C GLN A 51 -15.84 4.68 1.04
N TYR A 52 -15.92 4.19 2.28
CA TYR A 52 -16.96 4.61 3.23
C TYR A 52 -16.85 6.11 3.56
N LYS A 53 -15.63 6.59 3.86
CA LYS A 53 -15.39 7.99 4.21
C LYS A 53 -15.85 8.96 3.12
N ASN A 54 -15.64 8.60 1.85
CA ASN A 54 -15.92 9.50 0.72
C ASN A 54 -17.34 9.35 0.15
N PHE A 55 -17.94 8.17 0.23
CA PHE A 55 -19.19 7.86 -0.48
C PHE A 55 -20.28 7.29 0.43
N GLY A 56 -19.97 7.02 1.69
CA GLY A 56 -20.88 6.34 2.61
C GLY A 56 -21.06 4.86 2.30
N GLY A 57 -22.10 4.26 2.89
CA GLY A 57 -22.49 2.86 2.69
C GLY A 57 -21.86 1.91 3.70
N ASP A 58 -22.62 1.55 4.73
CA ASP A 58 -22.17 0.77 5.89
C ASP A 58 -21.50 -0.54 5.52
N LYS A 59 -21.91 -1.18 4.40
CA LYS A 59 -21.28 -2.40 3.89
C LYS A 59 -19.78 -2.25 3.64
N TYR A 60 -19.31 -1.05 3.29
CA TYR A 60 -17.89 -0.80 3.05
C TYR A 60 -17.12 -0.72 4.37
N LEU A 61 -17.69 -0.04 5.38
CA LEU A 61 -17.10 0.02 6.70
C LEU A 61 -17.08 -1.36 7.39
N ASP A 62 -18.17 -2.09 7.30
CA ASP A 62 -18.24 -3.46 7.84
C ASP A 62 -17.22 -4.39 7.19
N THR A 63 -17.03 -4.26 5.87
CA THR A 63 -16.01 -5.03 5.15
C THR A 63 -14.61 -4.61 5.58
N ALA A 64 -14.34 -3.32 5.73
CA ALA A 64 -13.06 -2.82 6.21
C ALA A 64 -12.71 -3.37 7.60
N LYS A 65 -13.66 -3.34 8.53
CA LYS A 65 -13.50 -3.90 9.88
C LYS A 65 -13.19 -5.40 9.86
N LYS A 66 -13.94 -6.17 9.07
CA LYS A 66 -13.72 -7.64 8.93
C LYS A 66 -12.36 -7.98 8.36
N LEU A 67 -11.91 -7.23 7.35
CA LEU A 67 -10.58 -7.40 6.75
C LEU A 67 -9.48 -7.05 7.76
N PHE A 68 -9.65 -5.95 8.49
CA PHE A 68 -8.70 -5.55 9.53
C PHE A 68 -8.63 -6.58 10.65
N GLU A 69 -9.76 -7.08 11.15
CA GLU A 69 -9.78 -8.14 12.15
C GLU A 69 -9.11 -9.42 11.66
N TYR A 70 -9.28 -9.78 10.39
CA TYR A 70 -8.53 -10.88 9.81
C TYR A 70 -7.02 -10.62 9.87
N ALA A 71 -6.56 -9.44 9.43
CA ALA A 71 -5.15 -9.07 9.47
C ALA A 71 -4.60 -9.03 10.91
N LYS A 72 -5.41 -8.59 11.88
CA LYS A 72 -5.06 -8.54 13.29
C LYS A 72 -4.87 -9.93 13.91
N ASN A 73 -5.77 -10.85 13.63
CA ASN A 73 -5.87 -12.16 14.30
C ASN A 73 -5.04 -13.28 13.66
N ASN A 74 -4.38 -13.00 12.53
CA ASN A 74 -3.48 -13.95 11.88
C ASN A 74 -2.02 -13.54 12.07
N ASN A 75 -1.10 -14.48 11.87
CA ASN A 75 0.32 -14.18 11.83
C ASN A 75 0.60 -13.12 10.76
N LYS A 76 1.50 -12.18 11.07
CA LYS A 76 1.85 -11.11 10.13
C LYS A 76 2.86 -11.62 9.11
N ALA A 77 2.50 -11.51 7.84
CA ALA A 77 3.39 -11.86 6.73
C ALA A 77 2.98 -11.11 5.46
N VAL A 78 3.97 -10.79 4.64
CA VAL A 78 3.74 -10.22 3.31
C VAL A 78 3.23 -11.27 2.33
N ASN A 79 2.52 -10.81 1.30
CA ASN A 79 2.14 -11.66 0.18
C ASN A 79 3.38 -12.20 -0.56
N ARG A 80 3.37 -13.48 -0.87
CA ARG A 80 4.47 -14.17 -1.55
C ARG A 80 4.06 -14.83 -2.88
N THR A 81 2.82 -14.60 -3.35
CA THR A 81 2.32 -15.26 -4.57
C THR A 81 2.90 -14.69 -5.86
N ALA A 82 3.32 -13.42 -5.87
CA ALA A 82 3.93 -12.78 -7.03
C ALA A 82 5.45 -12.63 -6.90
N GLN A 83 6.10 -13.59 -6.24
CA GLN A 83 7.55 -13.57 -6.01
C GLN A 83 8.33 -13.51 -7.33
N GLY A 84 9.40 -12.71 -7.31
CA GLY A 84 10.28 -12.52 -8.47
C GLY A 84 10.02 -11.23 -9.22
N PHE A 85 8.77 -10.72 -9.22
CA PHE A 85 8.43 -9.44 -9.87
C PHE A 85 7.86 -8.40 -8.88
N TYR A 86 6.97 -8.81 -7.98
CA TYR A 86 6.26 -7.94 -7.06
C TYR A 86 6.39 -8.45 -5.62
N ASN A 87 7.63 -8.44 -5.14
CA ASN A 87 7.92 -8.81 -3.75
C ASN A 87 7.56 -7.62 -2.85
N SER A 88 6.55 -7.77 -2.02
CA SER A 88 6.29 -6.81 -0.97
C SER A 88 7.46 -6.78 0.03
N SER A 89 7.94 -5.59 0.34
CA SER A 89 9.05 -5.39 1.26
C SER A 89 8.63 -5.43 2.72
N ALA A 90 7.39 -5.05 2.99
CA ALA A 90 6.86 -4.93 4.35
C ALA A 90 5.33 -5.05 4.35
N TRP A 91 4.74 -5.11 5.51
CA TRP A 91 3.28 -5.10 5.74
C TRP A 91 2.87 -4.03 6.77
N GLU A 92 3.83 -3.45 7.46
CA GLU A 92 3.58 -2.55 8.57
C GLU A 92 2.93 -1.24 8.14
N ASP A 93 3.32 -0.71 7.01
CA ASP A 93 2.73 0.50 6.44
C ASP A 93 1.27 0.28 6.02
N ASP A 94 0.97 -0.82 5.35
CA ASP A 94 -0.41 -1.18 4.97
C ASP A 94 -1.30 -1.37 6.19
N TYR A 95 -0.78 -2.06 7.21
CA TYR A 95 -1.50 -2.31 8.46
C TYR A 95 -1.75 -1.02 9.24
N CYS A 96 -0.72 -0.18 9.36
CA CYS A 96 -0.84 1.12 10.00
C CYS A 96 -1.80 2.05 9.25
N LEU A 97 -1.80 2.03 7.91
CA LEU A 97 -2.74 2.81 7.12
C LEU A 97 -4.19 2.38 7.41
N ALA A 98 -4.46 1.09 7.42
CA ALA A 98 -5.80 0.59 7.75
C ALA A 98 -6.22 0.95 9.16
N ALA A 99 -5.31 0.79 10.14
CA ALA A 99 -5.58 1.09 11.53
C ALA A 99 -5.91 2.58 11.75
N ILE A 100 -5.06 3.49 11.25
CA ILE A 100 -5.27 4.93 11.44
C ILE A 100 -6.54 5.43 10.75
N LEU A 101 -6.85 4.93 9.56
CA LEU A 101 -8.09 5.28 8.85
C LEU A 101 -9.32 4.79 9.58
N LEU A 102 -9.33 3.56 10.06
CA LEU A 102 -10.45 3.02 10.84
C LEU A 102 -10.62 3.80 12.14
N TYR A 103 -9.54 4.16 12.83
CA TYR A 103 -9.62 5.02 14.00
C TYR A 103 -10.26 6.38 13.68
N GLN A 104 -9.79 7.07 12.64
CA GLN A 104 -10.34 8.38 12.26
C GLN A 104 -11.82 8.34 11.86
N ILE A 105 -12.27 7.23 11.29
CA ILE A 105 -13.66 7.06 10.85
C ILE A 105 -14.59 6.67 12.00
N THR A 106 -14.10 5.80 12.90
CA THR A 106 -14.96 5.20 13.92
C THR A 106 -14.81 5.82 15.32
N GLY A 107 -13.68 6.46 15.60
CA GLY A 107 -13.30 6.89 16.95
C GLY A 107 -12.94 5.74 17.90
N ASP A 108 -12.93 4.49 17.43
CA ASP A 108 -12.68 3.33 18.27
C ASP A 108 -11.18 3.18 18.56
N THR A 109 -10.83 3.33 19.83
CA THR A 109 -9.45 3.34 20.33
C THR A 109 -8.73 2.00 20.13
N GLN A 110 -9.43 0.90 19.86
CA GLN A 110 -8.75 -0.36 19.51
C GLN A 110 -7.88 -0.20 18.26
N TYR A 111 -8.35 0.54 17.25
CA TYR A 111 -7.58 0.78 16.01
C TYR A 111 -6.39 1.71 16.27
N GLN A 112 -6.56 2.70 17.14
CA GLN A 112 -5.47 3.58 17.55
C GLN A 112 -4.36 2.79 18.28
N ASN A 113 -4.74 1.89 19.17
CA ASN A 113 -3.78 1.03 19.87
C ASN A 113 -3.03 0.11 18.89
N GLU A 114 -3.75 -0.49 17.93
CA GLU A 114 -3.13 -1.30 16.88
C GLU A 114 -2.17 -0.48 16.01
N PHE A 115 -2.50 0.76 15.69
CA PHE A 115 -1.59 1.66 15.01
C PHE A 115 -0.30 1.88 15.81
N TYR A 116 -0.41 2.24 17.09
CA TYR A 116 0.76 2.53 17.91
C TYR A 116 1.65 1.30 18.19
N ASN A 117 1.10 0.09 18.14
CA ASN A 117 1.88 -1.14 18.26
C ASN A 117 2.96 -1.25 17.17
N TYR A 118 2.74 -0.65 16.01
CA TYR A 118 3.64 -0.79 14.85
C TYR A 118 4.14 0.54 14.28
N ALA A 119 3.58 1.67 14.67
CA ALA A 119 3.90 2.99 14.10
C ALA A 119 5.37 3.41 14.24
N SER A 120 6.07 2.89 15.26
CA SER A 120 7.50 3.12 15.49
C SER A 120 8.41 2.24 14.62
N ASN A 121 7.86 1.23 13.94
CA ASN A 121 8.63 0.42 13.03
C ASN A 121 9.08 1.28 11.83
N SER A 122 10.33 1.14 11.41
CA SER A 122 10.89 1.90 10.29
C SER A 122 10.12 1.70 8.98
N ASN A 123 9.44 0.56 8.84
CA ASN A 123 8.63 0.26 7.67
C ASN A 123 7.26 0.94 7.68
N ALA A 124 6.72 1.29 8.86
CA ALA A 124 5.34 1.79 8.98
C ALA A 124 5.08 3.10 8.24
N GLN A 125 6.04 4.01 8.21
CA GLN A 125 5.91 5.33 7.57
C GLN A 125 6.87 5.55 6.40
N LYS A 126 7.85 4.67 6.22
CA LYS A 126 8.84 4.63 5.11
C LYS A 126 9.12 6.00 4.45
N PRO A 127 9.60 7.00 5.18
CA PRO A 127 9.75 8.36 4.66
C PRO A 127 10.89 8.49 3.64
N TYR A 128 11.65 7.43 3.41
CA TYR A 128 12.81 7.39 2.54
C TYR A 128 12.48 7.02 1.08
N TRP A 129 11.20 6.73 0.78
CA TRP A 129 10.76 6.38 -0.58
C TRP A 129 9.40 6.99 -0.92
N PRO A 130 9.15 7.36 -2.18
CA PRO A 130 7.85 7.87 -2.61
C PRO A 130 6.70 6.86 -2.41
N LEU A 131 5.49 7.38 -2.30
CA LEU A 131 4.26 6.59 -2.28
C LEU A 131 4.17 5.71 -3.53
N GLY A 132 3.89 4.44 -3.35
CA GLY A 132 3.81 3.47 -4.45
C GLY A 132 3.06 2.20 -4.03
N TRP A 133 3.11 1.19 -4.89
CA TRP A 133 2.43 -0.09 -4.62
C TRP A 133 3.04 -0.85 -3.42
N ASP A 134 4.34 -0.69 -3.18
CA ASP A 134 5.08 -1.35 -2.09
C ASP A 134 5.37 -0.40 -0.91
N ASN A 135 4.92 0.83 -0.98
CA ASN A 135 5.14 1.81 0.08
C ASN A 135 3.96 2.77 0.19
N VAL A 136 3.14 2.60 1.20
CA VAL A 136 2.07 3.54 1.56
C VAL A 136 2.43 4.38 2.78
N GLY A 137 3.66 4.28 3.26
CA GLY A 137 4.17 5.01 4.43
C GLY A 137 3.94 6.52 4.40
N PRO A 138 4.13 7.24 3.27
CA PRO A 138 3.78 8.66 3.18
C PRO A 138 2.30 8.95 3.48
N ALA A 139 1.38 8.06 3.07
CA ALA A 139 -0.03 8.20 3.43
C ALA A 139 -0.26 7.96 4.93
N VAL A 140 0.43 6.99 5.52
CA VAL A 140 0.40 6.77 6.98
C VAL A 140 0.87 8.01 7.72
N ALA A 141 1.98 8.60 7.28
CA ALA A 141 2.53 9.84 7.87
C ALA A 141 1.53 10.98 7.79
N TYR A 142 0.88 11.17 6.67
CA TYR A 142 -0.15 12.19 6.48
C TYR A 142 -1.32 12.00 7.46
N TYR A 143 -1.93 10.82 7.48
CA TYR A 143 -3.09 10.56 8.35
C TYR A 143 -2.75 10.57 9.84
N ASN A 144 -1.49 10.31 10.19
CA ASN A 144 -1.00 10.43 11.56
C ASN A 144 -0.53 11.85 11.94
N GLY A 145 -0.55 12.80 11.01
CA GLY A 145 -0.06 14.17 11.25
C GLY A 145 1.46 14.26 11.43
N ASN A 146 2.23 13.30 10.90
CA ASN A 146 3.68 13.28 11.00
C ASN A 146 4.33 14.10 9.87
N SER A 147 4.33 15.42 10.03
CA SER A 147 4.91 16.35 9.07
C SER A 147 6.42 16.16 8.87
N ALA A 148 7.15 15.67 9.87
CA ALA A 148 8.58 15.39 9.75
C ALA A 148 8.86 14.27 8.76
N ALA A 149 8.06 13.19 8.78
CA ALA A 149 8.18 12.11 7.80
C ALA A 149 7.83 12.60 6.39
N LEU A 150 6.76 13.38 6.23
CA LEU A 150 6.39 13.98 4.93
C LEU A 150 7.48 14.92 4.41
N SER A 151 8.04 15.75 5.28
CA SER A 151 9.17 16.62 4.92
C SER A 151 10.39 15.82 4.44
N THR A 152 10.66 14.66 5.05
CA THR A 152 11.74 13.77 4.61
C THR A 152 11.47 13.22 3.21
N VAL A 153 10.23 12.78 2.92
CA VAL A 153 9.83 12.34 1.58
C VAL A 153 9.98 13.48 0.58
N MET A 154 9.55 14.69 0.93
CA MET A 154 9.71 15.88 0.08
C MET A 154 11.18 16.24 -0.13
N GLY A 155 12.04 16.02 0.86
CA GLY A 155 13.50 16.17 0.75
C GLY A 155 14.11 15.29 -0.35
N ILE A 156 13.56 14.12 -0.62
CA ILE A 156 13.96 13.26 -1.72
C ILE A 156 13.71 13.97 -3.07
N SER A 157 12.64 14.75 -3.19
CA SER A 157 12.32 15.49 -4.42
C SER A 157 13.29 16.63 -4.71
N ASN A 158 13.98 17.15 -3.69
CA ASN A 158 14.92 18.27 -3.83
C ASN A 158 16.33 17.87 -4.31
N GLY A 159 16.54 16.60 -4.68
CA GLY A 159 17.79 16.16 -5.29
C GLY A 159 17.92 16.61 -6.74
N ASN A 160 18.81 15.98 -7.50
CA ASN A 160 19.05 16.32 -8.90
C ASN A 160 17.74 16.34 -9.72
N THR A 161 17.32 17.53 -10.11
CA THR A 161 16.12 17.74 -10.93
C THR A 161 16.53 18.03 -12.37
N SER A 162 15.69 17.64 -13.32
CA SER A 162 15.79 18.08 -14.71
C SER A 162 15.53 19.58 -14.83
N TYR A 163 15.80 20.15 -16.00
CA TYR A 163 15.51 21.56 -16.31
C TYR A 163 14.04 21.93 -16.01
N ASP A 164 13.12 21.00 -16.20
CA ASP A 164 11.67 21.18 -15.96
C ASP A 164 11.26 20.95 -14.51
N GLY A 165 12.20 20.75 -13.59
CA GLY A 165 11.92 20.51 -12.18
C GLY A 165 11.53 19.08 -11.83
N TYR A 166 11.55 18.15 -12.78
CA TYR A 166 11.30 16.74 -12.52
C TYR A 166 12.56 16.04 -12.03
N ARG A 167 12.39 15.12 -11.09
CA ARG A 167 13.48 14.30 -10.59
C ARG A 167 13.45 12.91 -11.20
N CYS A 168 14.59 12.45 -11.68
CA CYS A 168 14.79 11.03 -11.97
C CYS A 168 15.12 10.31 -10.67
N ILE A 169 14.13 9.63 -10.07
CA ILE A 169 14.30 8.91 -8.78
C ILE A 169 14.83 7.50 -9.04
N ASP A 170 14.44 6.90 -10.14
CA ASP A 170 14.83 5.56 -10.57
C ASP A 170 14.81 5.51 -12.08
N ASP A 171 15.61 4.65 -12.69
CA ASP A 171 15.63 4.46 -14.14
C ASP A 171 14.33 3.86 -14.65
N TRP A 172 13.75 2.92 -13.88
CA TRP A 172 12.49 2.28 -14.22
C TRP A 172 11.29 2.94 -13.54
N GLY A 173 10.35 3.40 -14.35
CA GLY A 173 9.09 3.95 -13.85
C GLY A 173 9.22 5.32 -13.17
N SER A 174 10.22 6.12 -13.52
CA SER A 174 10.48 7.43 -12.93
C SER A 174 9.27 8.37 -12.96
N ALA A 175 8.43 8.31 -13.99
CA ALA A 175 7.22 9.13 -14.09
C ALA A 175 6.23 8.86 -12.94
N ARG A 176 6.05 7.61 -12.53
CA ARG A 176 5.17 7.28 -11.39
C ARG A 176 5.69 7.84 -10.07
N TYR A 177 7.00 7.84 -9.87
CA TYR A 177 7.60 8.42 -8.68
C TYR A 177 7.46 9.94 -8.65
N ASN A 178 7.62 10.62 -9.79
CA ASN A 178 7.40 12.05 -9.89
C ASN A 178 5.94 12.45 -9.59
N THR A 179 4.96 11.75 -10.16
CA THR A 179 3.54 11.99 -9.85
C THR A 179 3.22 11.70 -8.38
N SER A 180 3.79 10.66 -7.82
CA SER A 180 3.65 10.32 -6.40
C SER A 180 4.24 11.42 -5.49
N MET A 181 5.38 11.98 -5.86
CA MET A 181 6.00 13.08 -5.11
C MET A 181 5.17 14.36 -5.18
N GLN A 182 4.60 14.70 -6.34
CA GLN A 182 3.67 15.81 -6.47
C GLN A 182 2.42 15.62 -5.59
N TYR A 183 1.85 14.41 -5.60
CA TYR A 183 0.73 14.09 -4.73
C TYR A 183 1.11 14.20 -3.25
N THR A 184 2.29 13.72 -2.85
CA THR A 184 2.78 13.86 -1.47
C THR A 184 2.97 15.34 -1.09
N GLY A 185 3.43 16.18 -2.03
CA GLY A 185 3.50 17.63 -1.84
C GLY A 185 2.15 18.25 -1.52
N LEU A 186 1.12 17.89 -2.26
CA LEU A 186 -0.26 18.33 -1.99
C LEU A 186 -0.80 17.88 -0.64
N LEU A 187 -0.31 16.75 -0.12
CA LEU A 187 -0.67 16.29 1.23
C LEU A 187 0.12 17.05 2.34
N TYR A 188 1.29 17.58 2.00
CA TYR A 188 2.16 18.27 2.95
C TYR A 188 1.75 19.73 3.16
N ASP A 189 1.27 20.42 2.11
CA ASP A 189 0.77 21.81 2.15
C ASP A 189 -0.55 21.94 2.94
#